data_16eeb6668fba0b56b72020220c745f73
#
_entry.id   16eeb6668fba0b56b72020220c745f73
#
_cell.length_a   1.000
_cell.length_b   1.000
_cell.length_c   1.000
_cell.angle_alpha   90.00
_cell.angle_beta   90.00
_cell.angle_gamma   90.00
#
_symmetry.space_group_name_H-M   'P 1'
#
loop_
_entity.id
_entity.type
_entity.pdbx_description
1 polymer ?
#
loop_
_entity_poly.entity_id
_entity_poly.type
_entity_poly.pdbx_seq_one_letter_code
_entity_poly.pdbx_strand_id
1 'polypeptide(L)'
;MPTDDDLRAAGKGVQGQLWPATLNAPTGQFPAAKLAPDFFDYVQQTAFGMIWTRPNLATRDRSLITCSMLAALGHHDELRAHLAGALNAGVTREELIEAMMQVAVYAGVPAAVGALRVAADVLGTD
;
A
#
# COMPACT_ATOMS: atom_id res chain seq x y z
N MET A 1 21.40 -9.58 14.50
CA MET A 1 20.99 -8.55 13.53
C MET A 1 20.61 -9.21 12.21
N PRO A 2 19.49 -8.88 11.63
CA PRO A 2 19.14 -9.42 10.32
C PRO A 2 20.11 -8.91 9.26
N THR A 3 20.42 -9.77 8.28
CA THR A 3 21.21 -9.39 7.11
C THR A 3 20.33 -8.65 6.10
N ASP A 4 20.96 -8.04 5.09
CA ASP A 4 20.23 -7.43 3.98
C ASP A 4 19.36 -8.46 3.26
N ASP A 5 19.84 -9.70 3.12
CA ASP A 5 19.06 -10.78 2.51
C ASP A 5 17.86 -11.17 3.38
N ASP A 6 18.02 -11.18 4.69
CA ASP A 6 16.89 -11.44 5.62
C ASP A 6 15.83 -10.35 5.50
N LEU A 7 16.24 -9.09 5.43
CA LEU A 7 15.33 -7.95 5.29
C LEU A 7 14.62 -7.96 3.93
N ARG A 8 15.35 -8.29 2.89
CA ARG A 8 14.79 -8.40 1.53
C ARG A 8 13.74 -9.50 1.47
N ALA A 9 14.04 -10.66 2.05
CA ALA A 9 13.11 -11.79 2.09
C ALA A 9 11.85 -11.44 2.90
N ALA A 10 12.02 -10.79 4.06
CA ALA A 10 10.92 -10.36 4.90
C ALA A 10 10.03 -9.34 4.18
N GLY A 11 10.63 -8.36 3.52
CA GLY A 11 9.91 -7.35 2.73
C GLY A 11 9.13 -7.98 1.56
N LYS A 12 9.76 -8.91 0.87
CA LYS A 12 9.10 -9.65 -0.21
C LYS A 12 7.89 -10.44 0.29
N GLY A 13 7.97 -10.99 1.51
CA GLY A 13 6.86 -11.68 2.14
C GLY A 13 5.65 -10.77 2.37
N VAL A 14 5.88 -9.55 2.87
CA VAL A 14 4.82 -8.55 3.05
C VAL A 14 4.23 -8.13 1.71
N GLN A 15 5.09 -7.80 0.74
CA GLN A 15 4.64 -7.41 -0.60
C GLN A 15 3.82 -8.52 -1.26
N GLY A 16 4.18 -9.79 -1.05
CA GLY A 16 3.44 -10.93 -1.56
C GLY A 16 2.07 -11.09 -0.93
N GLN A 17 1.92 -10.72 0.33
CA GLN A 17 0.63 -10.70 1.00
C GLN A 17 -0.28 -9.59 0.45
N LEU A 18 0.28 -8.42 0.20
CA LEU A 18 -0.47 -7.28 -0.31
C LEU A 18 -0.78 -7.41 -1.81
N TRP A 19 0.21 -7.85 -2.59
CA TRP A 19 0.12 -7.90 -4.05
C TRP A 19 0.62 -9.23 -4.61
N PRO A 20 -0.09 -10.33 -4.38
CA PRO A 20 0.39 -11.64 -4.80
C PRO A 20 0.58 -11.77 -6.32
N ALA A 21 -0.27 -11.12 -7.12
CA ALA A 21 -0.16 -11.14 -8.58
C ALA A 21 1.08 -10.38 -9.08
N THR A 22 1.48 -9.31 -8.39
CA THR A 22 2.62 -8.47 -8.79
C THR A 22 3.93 -9.19 -8.60
N LEU A 23 4.09 -10.01 -7.56
CA LEU A 23 5.32 -10.76 -7.31
C LEU A 23 5.60 -11.79 -8.39
N ASN A 24 4.57 -12.29 -9.04
CA ASN A 24 4.67 -13.26 -10.11
C ASN A 24 4.61 -12.61 -11.50
N ALA A 25 4.52 -11.27 -11.55
CA ALA A 25 4.45 -10.54 -12.80
C ALA A 25 5.83 -10.52 -13.50
N PRO A 26 5.86 -10.57 -14.84
CA PRO A 26 7.11 -10.41 -15.57
C PRO A 26 7.78 -9.07 -15.23
N THR A 27 9.11 -9.10 -15.14
CA THR A 27 9.92 -7.89 -14.99
C THR A 27 9.59 -6.92 -16.13
N GLY A 28 8.88 -5.87 -15.89
CA GLY A 28 8.47 -4.93 -16.95
C GLY A 28 7.15 -4.27 -16.66
N GLN A 29 6.36 -4.85 -15.76
CA GLN A 29 5.10 -4.25 -15.35
C GLN A 29 5.28 -3.09 -14.36
N PHE A 30 6.52 -2.87 -13.89
CA PHE A 30 6.85 -1.75 -13.02
C PHE A 30 8.09 -1.04 -13.56
N PRO A 31 7.91 -0.13 -14.56
CA PRO A 31 9.03 0.51 -15.26
C PRO A 31 9.99 1.28 -14.34
N ALA A 32 9.48 1.91 -13.28
CA ALA A 32 10.31 2.65 -12.34
C ALA A 32 11.36 1.77 -11.66
N ALA A 33 11.05 0.50 -11.39
CA ALA A 33 11.99 -0.45 -10.80
C ALA A 33 13.16 -0.76 -11.74
N LYS A 34 12.93 -0.71 -13.05
CA LYS A 34 14.01 -0.86 -14.04
C LYS A 34 14.91 0.36 -14.10
N LEU A 35 14.33 1.54 -13.87
CA LEU A 35 15.07 2.79 -13.90
C LEU A 35 15.99 2.92 -12.68
N ALA A 36 15.54 2.49 -11.52
CA ALA A 36 16.26 2.64 -10.26
C ALA A 36 16.18 1.35 -9.42
N PRO A 37 16.78 0.24 -9.87
CA PRO A 37 16.65 -1.05 -9.18
C PRO A 37 17.18 -1.02 -7.75
N ASP A 38 18.28 -0.34 -7.49
CA ASP A 38 18.87 -0.27 -6.15
C ASP A 38 17.98 0.49 -5.17
N PHE A 39 17.27 1.51 -5.65
CA PHE A 39 16.32 2.24 -4.84
C PHE A 39 15.14 1.36 -4.42
N PHE A 40 14.58 0.60 -5.34
CA PHE A 40 13.46 -0.29 -5.02
C PHE A 40 13.89 -1.49 -4.17
N ASP A 41 15.12 -1.96 -4.32
CA ASP A 41 15.70 -2.93 -3.39
C ASP A 41 15.83 -2.35 -1.98
N TYR A 42 16.27 -1.11 -1.87
CA TYR A 42 16.31 -0.38 -0.61
C TYR A 42 14.92 -0.25 0.02
N VAL A 43 13.90 0.10 -0.76
CA VAL A 43 12.52 0.20 -0.28
C VAL A 43 12.03 -1.16 0.22
N GLN A 44 12.31 -2.24 -0.51
CA GLN A 44 11.92 -3.59 -0.09
C GLN A 44 12.57 -3.97 1.24
N GLN A 45 13.84 -3.66 1.43
CA GLN A 45 14.55 -3.96 2.68
C GLN A 45 14.07 -3.10 3.84
N THR A 46 13.89 -1.81 3.64
CA THR A 46 13.61 -0.85 4.72
C THR A 46 12.12 -0.71 5.01
N ALA A 47 11.35 -0.15 4.10
CA ALA A 47 9.92 0.07 4.33
C ALA A 47 9.21 -1.26 4.61
N PHE A 48 9.34 -2.22 3.71
CA PHE A 48 8.62 -3.48 3.83
C PHE A 48 9.34 -4.50 4.74
N GLY A 49 10.66 -4.56 4.70
CA GLY A 49 11.43 -5.51 5.51
C GLY A 49 11.60 -5.10 6.96
N MET A 50 11.75 -3.79 7.24
CA MET A 50 12.03 -3.30 8.59
C MET A 50 10.80 -2.76 9.29
N ILE A 51 9.91 -2.06 8.59
CA ILE A 51 8.78 -1.37 9.22
C ILE A 51 7.50 -2.21 9.14
N TRP A 52 7.11 -2.64 7.95
CA TRP A 52 5.88 -3.41 7.77
C TRP A 52 5.85 -4.75 8.51
N THR A 53 7.02 -5.29 8.85
CA THR A 53 7.15 -6.57 9.57
C THR A 53 7.09 -6.43 11.08
N ARG A 54 7.04 -5.21 11.63
CA ARG A 54 7.03 -5.01 13.08
C ARG A 54 5.74 -5.57 13.67
N PRO A 55 5.84 -6.32 14.80
CA PRO A 55 4.70 -7.10 15.30
C PRO A 55 3.64 -6.29 16.03
N ASN A 56 3.94 -5.05 16.44
CA ASN A 56 3.04 -4.27 17.29
C ASN A 56 1.85 -3.66 16.56
N LEU A 57 1.80 -3.81 15.24
CA LEU A 57 0.67 -3.36 14.42
C LEU A 57 0.49 -4.37 13.29
N ALA A 58 -0.69 -4.93 13.17
CA ALA A 58 -0.98 -5.94 12.15
C ALA A 58 -0.88 -5.37 10.74
N THR A 59 -0.50 -6.20 9.78
CA THR A 59 -0.42 -5.82 8.36
C THR A 59 -1.74 -5.21 7.85
N ARG A 60 -2.86 -5.77 8.26
CA ARG A 60 -4.19 -5.24 7.96
C ARG A 60 -4.33 -3.77 8.37
N ASP A 61 -3.99 -3.47 9.64
CA ASP A 61 -4.12 -2.12 10.18
C ASP A 61 -3.12 -1.16 9.55
N ARG A 62 -1.90 -1.62 9.26
CA ARG A 62 -0.90 -0.84 8.50
C ARG A 62 -1.43 -0.46 7.13
N SER A 63 -2.10 -1.38 6.45
CA SER A 63 -2.71 -1.12 5.14
C SER A 63 -3.78 -0.04 5.21
N LEU A 64 -4.65 -0.10 6.21
CA LEU A 64 -5.70 0.91 6.42
C LEU A 64 -5.10 2.29 6.70
N ILE A 65 -4.11 2.35 7.58
CA ILE A 65 -3.39 3.59 7.91
C ILE A 65 -2.71 4.16 6.65
N THR A 66 -2.03 3.31 5.90
CA THR A 66 -1.33 3.71 4.67
C THR A 66 -2.29 4.32 3.65
N CYS A 67 -3.43 3.69 3.41
CA CYS A 67 -4.45 4.23 2.51
C CYS A 67 -4.91 5.61 2.97
N SER A 68 -5.13 5.80 4.26
CA SER A 68 -5.56 7.08 4.82
C SER A 68 -4.50 8.17 4.64
N MET A 69 -3.23 7.85 4.89
CA MET A 69 -2.12 8.78 4.69
C MET A 69 -1.95 9.17 3.22
N LEU A 70 -2.00 8.19 2.32
CA LEU A 70 -1.84 8.43 0.89
C LEU A 70 -3.00 9.28 0.34
N ALA A 71 -4.22 9.03 0.83
CA ALA A 71 -5.39 9.84 0.50
C ALA A 71 -5.21 11.29 0.95
N ALA A 72 -4.79 11.50 2.19
CA ALA A 72 -4.58 12.83 2.76
C ALA A 72 -3.49 13.60 2.02
N LEU A 73 -2.43 12.91 1.59
CA LEU A 73 -1.31 13.51 0.87
C LEU A 73 -1.56 13.67 -0.64
N GLY A 74 -2.63 13.10 -1.16
CA GLY A 74 -2.95 13.18 -2.59
C GLY A 74 -2.09 12.29 -3.49
N HIS A 75 -1.48 11.25 -2.95
CA HIS A 75 -0.68 10.29 -3.72
C HIS A 75 -1.59 9.22 -4.33
N HIS A 76 -2.26 9.57 -5.43
CA HIS A 76 -3.33 8.77 -6.00
C HIS A 76 -2.86 7.45 -6.62
N ASP A 77 -1.70 7.43 -7.25
CA ASP A 77 -1.18 6.19 -7.86
C ASP A 77 -0.83 5.16 -6.79
N GLU A 78 -0.15 5.58 -5.73
CA GLU A 78 0.18 4.73 -4.59
C GLU A 78 -1.08 4.32 -3.82
N LEU A 79 -2.05 5.23 -3.69
CA LEU A 79 -3.33 4.93 -3.07
C LEU A 79 -4.06 3.81 -3.81
N ARG A 80 -4.06 3.87 -5.14
CA ARG A 80 -4.67 2.82 -5.97
C ARG A 80 -4.09 1.45 -5.65
N ALA A 81 -2.77 1.35 -5.61
CA ALA A 81 -2.08 0.10 -5.30
C ALA A 81 -2.37 -0.37 -3.86
N HIS A 82 -2.36 0.55 -2.90
CA HIS A 82 -2.55 0.20 -1.49
C HIS A 82 -4.01 -0.12 -1.13
N LEU A 83 -4.99 0.44 -1.83
CA LEU A 83 -6.39 0.02 -1.67
C LEU A 83 -6.56 -1.46 -2.07
N ALA A 84 -5.98 -1.85 -3.20
CA ALA A 84 -5.98 -3.25 -3.63
C ALA A 84 -5.25 -4.15 -2.62
N GLY A 85 -4.08 -3.70 -2.16
CA GLY A 85 -3.31 -4.40 -1.13
C GLY A 85 -4.06 -4.54 0.19
N ALA A 86 -4.79 -3.52 0.59
CA ALA A 86 -5.58 -3.54 1.82
C ALA A 86 -6.69 -4.59 1.78
N LEU A 87 -7.38 -4.73 0.65
CA LEU A 87 -8.37 -5.79 0.47
C LEU A 87 -7.71 -7.17 0.63
N ASN A 88 -6.53 -7.37 0.06
CA ASN A 88 -5.79 -8.62 0.18
C ASN A 88 -5.31 -8.88 1.62
N ALA A 89 -5.10 -7.82 2.40
CA ALA A 89 -4.71 -7.92 3.81
C ALA A 89 -5.91 -8.10 4.76
N GLY A 90 -7.14 -8.10 4.24
CA GLY A 90 -8.34 -8.35 5.03
C GLY A 90 -9.10 -7.10 5.47
N VAL A 91 -8.73 -5.92 4.99
CA VAL A 91 -9.54 -4.70 5.21
C VAL A 91 -10.77 -4.80 4.32
N THR A 92 -11.93 -4.49 4.88
CA THR A 92 -13.18 -4.56 4.10
C THR A 92 -13.36 -3.34 3.22
N ARG A 93 -14.14 -3.52 2.16
CA ARG A 93 -14.57 -2.43 1.28
C ARG A 93 -15.18 -1.28 2.08
N GLU A 94 -16.08 -1.61 3.01
CA GLU A 94 -16.79 -0.64 3.85
C GLU A 94 -15.84 0.14 4.75
N GLU A 95 -14.86 -0.54 5.32
CA GLU A 95 -13.83 0.11 6.16
C GLU A 95 -12.99 1.09 5.35
N LEU A 96 -12.64 0.74 4.11
CA LEU A 96 -11.87 1.64 3.24
C LEU A 96 -12.69 2.87 2.85
N ILE A 97 -13.97 2.71 2.55
CA ILE A 97 -14.88 3.83 2.26
C ILE A 97 -14.97 4.76 3.47
N GLU A 98 -15.17 4.21 4.66
CA GLU A 98 -15.23 5.01 5.89
C GLU A 98 -13.92 5.75 6.14
N ALA A 99 -12.79 5.11 5.90
CA ALA A 99 -11.47 5.74 6.06
C ALA A 99 -11.29 6.91 5.09
N MET A 100 -11.72 6.78 3.83
CA MET A 100 -11.64 7.88 2.86
C MET A 100 -12.53 9.05 3.26
N MET A 101 -13.71 8.78 3.81
CA MET A 101 -14.59 9.83 4.35
C MET A 101 -13.97 10.53 5.56
N GLN A 102 -13.29 9.78 6.42
CA GLN A 102 -12.60 10.34 7.59
C GLN A 102 -11.52 11.35 7.19
N VAL A 103 -10.89 11.14 6.04
CA VAL A 103 -9.89 12.07 5.49
C VAL A 103 -10.46 13.48 5.33
N ALA A 104 -11.75 13.63 5.01
CA ALA A 104 -12.37 14.93 4.84
C ALA A 104 -12.30 15.80 6.11
N VAL A 105 -12.37 15.17 7.28
CA VAL A 105 -12.40 15.88 8.56
C VAL A 105 -11.06 16.52 8.90
N TYR A 106 -9.96 15.84 8.58
CA TYR A 106 -8.62 16.26 8.99
C TYR A 106 -7.73 16.78 7.84
N ALA A 107 -8.06 16.43 6.59
CA ALA A 107 -7.28 16.84 5.43
C ALA A 107 -8.08 17.65 4.39
N GLY A 108 -9.39 17.78 4.60
CA GLY A 108 -10.26 18.58 3.74
C GLY A 108 -11.07 17.74 2.76
N VAL A 109 -12.25 18.27 2.42
CA VAL A 109 -13.19 17.63 1.51
C VAL A 109 -12.56 17.31 0.13
N PRO A 110 -11.79 18.23 -0.48
CA PRO A 110 -11.19 17.92 -1.79
C PRO A 110 -10.25 16.70 -1.76
N ALA A 111 -9.50 16.49 -0.68
CA ALA A 111 -8.64 15.32 -0.53
C ALA A 111 -9.48 14.04 -0.47
N ALA A 112 -10.57 14.05 0.29
CA ALA A 112 -11.48 12.91 0.38
C ALA A 112 -12.17 12.62 -0.95
N VAL A 113 -12.61 13.64 -1.67
CA VAL A 113 -13.24 13.48 -3.00
C VAL A 113 -12.27 12.83 -3.98
N GLY A 114 -11.02 13.30 -4.02
CA GLY A 114 -9.98 12.71 -4.87
C GLY A 114 -9.72 11.23 -4.51
N ALA A 115 -9.63 10.95 -3.22
CA ALA A 115 -9.44 9.58 -2.73
C ALA A 115 -10.62 8.67 -3.06
N LEU A 116 -11.85 9.16 -2.93
CA LEU A 116 -13.05 8.38 -3.26
C LEU A 116 -13.15 8.10 -4.76
N ARG A 117 -12.67 9.00 -5.62
CA ARG A 117 -12.59 8.71 -7.06
C ARG A 117 -11.66 7.53 -7.34
N VAL A 118 -10.50 7.50 -6.70
CA VAL A 118 -9.57 6.37 -6.82
C VAL A 118 -10.19 5.10 -6.25
N ALA A 119 -10.83 5.20 -5.09
CA ALA A 119 -11.50 4.07 -4.45
C ALA A 119 -12.61 3.49 -5.32
N ALA A 120 -13.39 4.32 -6.02
CA ALA A 120 -14.43 3.85 -6.92
C ALA A 120 -13.86 2.96 -8.04
N ASP A 121 -12.68 3.33 -8.57
CA ASP A 121 -12.02 2.52 -9.60
C ASP A 121 -11.57 1.15 -9.08
N VAL A 122 -11.10 1.09 -7.84
CA VAL A 122 -10.54 -0.14 -7.25
C VAL A 122 -11.63 -1.01 -6.62
N LEU A 123 -12.54 -0.39 -5.89
CA LEU A 123 -13.56 -1.10 -5.09
C LEU A 123 -14.84 -1.38 -5.88
N GLY A 124 -15.05 -0.67 -6.98
CA GLY A 124 -16.31 -0.68 -7.70
C GLY A 124 -17.38 0.17 -7.01
N THR A 125 -18.46 0.43 -7.72
CA THR A 125 -19.55 1.27 -7.25
C THR A 125 -20.84 0.49 -6.94
N ASP A 126 -20.83 -0.81 -7.20
CA ASP A 126 -22.01 -1.67 -7.01
C ASP A 126 -22.09 -2.26 -5.59
#